data_259485a15a5e996e217d087dbdaf4da1
#
_entry.id   259485a15a5e996e217d087dbdaf4da1
#
_cell.length_a   1.000
_cell.length_b   1.000
_cell.length_c   1.000
_cell.angle_alpha   90.00
_cell.angle_beta   90.00
_cell.angle_gamma   90.00
#
_symmetry.space_group_name_H-M   'P 1'
#
loop_
_entity.id
_entity.type
_entity.pdbx_description
1 polymer ?
#
loop_
_entity_poly.entity_id
_entity_poly.type
_entity_poly.pdbx_seq_one_letter_code
_entity_poly.pdbx_strand_id
1 'polypeptide(L)' 'MKVDTIEQFKIKEWIAEHFETAALQVEYTDSNKAVVTDKTGAKMELVCTNSGLTNKYLVTYRML' A
#
# COMPACT_ATOMS: atom_id res chain seq x y z
N MET A 1 -6.35 7.43 -8.66
CA MET A 1 -6.08 7.79 -7.26
C MET A 1 -4.76 8.53 -7.19
N LYS A 2 -4.74 9.65 -6.49
CA LYS A 2 -3.55 10.50 -6.40
C LYS A 2 -2.62 9.99 -5.32
N VAL A 3 -1.33 9.87 -5.64
CA VAL A 3 -0.30 9.53 -4.67
C VAL A 3 0.67 10.69 -4.53
N ASP A 4 1.18 10.90 -3.33
CA ASP A 4 2.03 12.05 -2.99
C ASP A 4 3.51 11.68 -2.83
N THR A 5 3.81 10.40 -2.66
CA THR A 5 5.19 9.94 -2.42
C THR A 5 5.51 8.72 -3.27
N ILE A 6 6.81 8.44 -3.43
CA ILE A 6 7.27 7.23 -4.11
C ILE A 6 6.81 5.98 -3.36
N GLU A 7 6.84 6.02 -2.03
CA GLU A 7 6.40 4.91 -1.19
C GLU A 7 4.92 4.60 -1.42
N GLN A 8 4.08 5.63 -1.50
CA GLN A 8 2.65 5.45 -1.82
C GLN A 8 2.45 4.88 -3.21
N PHE A 9 3.25 5.32 -4.18
CA PHE A 9 3.21 4.78 -5.53
C PHE A 9 3.59 3.29 -5.55
N LYS A 10 4.60 2.90 -4.78
CA LYS A 10 5.00 1.50 -4.67
C LYS A 10 3.91 0.65 -4.03
N ILE A 11 3.23 1.18 -3.02
CA ILE A 11 2.07 0.51 -2.42
C ILE A 11 0.96 0.33 -3.45
N LYS A 12 0.67 1.35 -4.22
CA LYS A 12 -0.34 1.29 -5.28
C LYS A 12 -0.02 0.20 -6.30
N GLU A 13 1.24 0.13 -6.75
CA GLU A 13 1.66 -0.90 -7.68
C GLU A 13 1.51 -2.30 -7.07
N TRP A 14 1.89 -2.45 -5.80
CA TRP A 14 1.79 -3.72 -5.10
C TRP A 14 0.33 -4.20 -5.02
N ILE A 15 -0.57 -3.29 -4.71
CA ILE A 15 -2.01 -3.61 -4.66
C ILE A 15 -2.51 -4.05 -6.05
N ALA A 16 -2.12 -3.34 -7.09
CA ALA A 16 -2.53 -3.66 -8.46
C ALA A 16 -2.05 -5.03 -8.91
N GLU A 17 -0.88 -5.46 -8.42
CA GLU A 17 -0.33 -6.77 -8.75
C GLU A 17 -0.96 -7.92 -7.97
N HIS A 18 -1.47 -7.65 -6.76
CA HIS A 18 -1.95 -8.70 -5.86
C HIS A 18 -3.46 -8.76 -5.73
N PHE A 19 -4.18 -7.69 -6.11
CA PHE A 19 -5.63 -7.61 -5.95
C PHE A 19 -6.29 -6.97 -7.15
N GLU A 20 -7.59 -7.23 -7.31
CA GLU A 20 -8.43 -6.45 -8.22
C GLU A 20 -8.82 -5.16 -7.51
N THR A 21 -8.26 -4.05 -7.97
CA THR A 21 -8.38 -2.76 -7.27
C THR A 21 -9.79 -2.17 -7.31
N ALA A 22 -10.64 -2.60 -8.26
CA ALA A 22 -12.00 -2.07 -8.40
C ALA A 22 -12.89 -2.35 -7.18
N ALA A 23 -12.58 -3.41 -6.42
CA ALA A 23 -13.36 -3.81 -5.25
C ALA A 23 -12.74 -3.34 -3.93
N LEU A 24 -11.65 -2.57 -3.98
CA LEU A 24 -10.90 -2.18 -2.80
C LEU A 24 -11.00 -0.67 -2.57
N GLN A 25 -11.03 -0.30 -1.28
CA GLN A 25 -10.85 1.09 -0.86
C GLN A 25 -9.45 1.23 -0.28
N VAL A 26 -8.71 2.22 -0.76
CA VAL A 26 -7.34 2.46 -0.31
C VAL A 26 -7.27 3.84 0.31
N GLU A 27 -6.80 3.91 1.54
CA GLU A 27 -6.59 5.17 2.24
C GLU A 27 -5.12 5.27 2.65
N TYR A 28 -4.45 6.31 2.17
CA TYR A 28 -3.07 6.58 2.55
C TYR A 28 -3.05 7.28 3.90
N THR A 29 -2.51 6.60 4.91
CA THR A 29 -2.52 7.10 6.30
C THR A 29 -1.24 7.82 6.66
N ASP A 30 -0.17 7.62 5.88
CA ASP A 30 1.12 8.29 6.08
C ASP A 30 1.84 8.32 4.73
N SER A 31 2.99 8.97 4.68
CA SER A 31 3.79 9.07 3.46
C SER A 31 4.24 7.71 2.92
N ASN A 32 4.30 6.70 3.79
CA ASN A 32 4.73 5.34 3.42
C ASN A 32 3.75 4.25 3.89
N LYS A 33 2.52 4.62 4.24
CA LYS A 33 1.53 3.67 4.77
C LYS A 33 0.18 3.86 4.12
N ALA A 34 -0.54 2.76 4.00
CA ALA A 34 -1.92 2.78 3.52
C ALA A 34 -2.74 1.70 4.20
N VAL A 35 -4.04 1.93 4.32
CA VAL A 35 -5.00 0.92 4.78
C VAL A 35 -5.89 0.55 3.61
N VAL A 36 -5.98 -0.74 3.34
CA VAL A 36 -6.83 -1.29 2.29
C VAL A 36 -8.02 -1.97 2.95
N THR A 37 -9.22 -1.61 2.51
CA THR A 37 -10.46 -2.21 2.97
C THR A 37 -11.10 -2.94 1.80
N ASP A 38 -11.42 -4.23 1.97
CA ASP A 38 -12.11 -4.97 0.94
C ASP A 38 -13.63 -4.84 1.08
N LYS A 39 -14.37 -5.45 0.16
CA LYS A 39 -15.82 -5.37 0.14
C LYS A 39 -16.49 -6.05 1.33
N THR A 40 -15.76 -6.91 2.06
CA THR A 40 -16.28 -7.57 3.26
C THR A 40 -16.03 -6.77 4.52
N GLY A 41 -15.31 -5.67 4.42
CA GLY A 41 -14.94 -4.83 5.56
C GLY A 41 -13.64 -5.22 6.22
N ALA A 42 -12.95 -6.25 5.73
CA ALA A 42 -11.65 -6.63 6.25
C ALA A 42 -10.61 -5.57 5.89
N LYS A 43 -9.73 -5.24 6.83
CA LYS A 43 -8.72 -4.20 6.65
C LYS A 43 -7.32 -4.76 6.77
N MET A 44 -6.43 -4.19 5.96
CA MET A 44 -5.03 -4.56 5.95
C MET A 44 -4.19 -3.30 5.85
N GLU A 45 -3.17 -3.20 6.69
CA GLU A 45 -2.22 -2.09 6.63
C GLU A 45 -1.03 -2.49 5.77
N LEU A 46 -0.66 -1.60 4.84
CA LEU A 46 0.51 -1.75 4.00
C LEU A 46 1.53 -0.70 4.38
N VAL A 47 2.78 -1.12 4.49
CA VAL A 47 3.91 -0.25 4.81
C VAL A 47 4.99 -0.46 3.76
N CYS A 48 5.43 0.64 3.16
CA CYS A 48 6.56 0.61 2.22
C CYS A 48 7.80 1.15 2.91
N THR A 49 8.85 0.36 2.92
CA THR A 49 10.14 0.77 3.48
C THR A 49 11.18 0.85 2.38
N ASN A 50 12.17 1.72 2.57
CA ASN A 50 13.28 1.88 1.64
C ASN A 50 14.57 1.46 2.32
N SER A 51 15.31 0.52 1.71
CA SER A 51 16.65 0.19 2.13
C SER A 51 17.60 1.28 1.67
N GLY A 52 18.15 2.06 2.61
CA GLY A 52 19.02 3.18 2.30
C GLY A 52 20.30 2.79 1.56
N LEU A 53 20.75 1.54 1.72
CA LEU A 53 22.00 1.07 1.10
C LEU A 53 21.80 0.64 -0.35
N THR A 54 20.67 0.03 -0.68
CA THR A 54 20.41 -0.52 -2.02
C THR A 54 19.35 0.24 -2.78
N ASN A 55 18.73 1.23 -2.14
CA ASN A 55 17.64 2.03 -2.72
C ASN A 55 16.48 1.15 -3.23
N LYS A 56 16.22 0.06 -2.53
CA LYS A 56 15.12 -0.85 -2.86
C LYS A 56 13.93 -0.58 -1.95
N TYR A 57 12.74 -0.67 -2.54
CA TYR A 57 11.49 -0.50 -1.81
C TYR A 57 10.89 -1.86 -1.53
N LEU A 58 10.46 -2.05 -0.28
CA LEU A 58 9.81 -3.28 0.16
C LEU A 58 8.45 -2.93 0.74
N VAL A 59 7.41 -3.57 0.21
CA VAL A 59 6.05 -3.43 0.74
C VAL A 59 5.74 -4.63 1.62
N THR A 60 5.37 -4.36 2.86
CA THR A 60 4.94 -5.37 3.81
C THR A 60 3.49 -5.12 4.19
N TYR A 61 2.81 -6.14 4.69
CA TYR A 61 1.41 -6.01 5.06
C TYR A 61 1.14 -6.65 6.41
N ARG A 62 0.07 -6.17 7.06
CA ARG A 62 -0.37 -6.69 8.34
C ARG A 62 -1.90 -6.62 8.37
N MET A 63 -2.55 -7.71 8.74
CA MET A 63 -3.99 -7.72 8.94
C MET A 63 -4.34 -6.95 10.20
N LEU A 64 -5.39 -6.14 10.11
CA LEU A 64 -5.88 -5.34 11.23
C LEU A 64 -7.08 -6.00 11.91
#